data_6239400e2bb8c979c9b210981f0a9679
#
_entry.id   6239400e2bb8c979c9b210981f0a9679
#
_cell.length_a   1.000
_cell.length_b   1.000
_cell.length_c   1.000
_cell.angle_alpha   90.00
_cell.angle_beta   90.00
_cell.angle_gamma   90.00
#
_symmetry.space_group_name_H-M   'P 1'
#
loop_
_entity.id
_entity.type
_entity.pdbx_description
1 polymer ?
#
loop_
_entity_poly.entity_id
_entity_poly.type
_entity_poly.pdbx_seq_one_letter_code
_entity_poly.pdbx_strand_id
1 'polypeptide(L)'
;MELIKGISKETQGNCTLYHITSLTDEIKAELRRFLAVICYGEEDASSGEDAYSYKNTLKEFLLRCQEQSTTKSSNRIKGFMGELLIHLLLRIEDTFQITSACFNLEERSFKKGFDIIVFDNENNELWITEVKSGEKKKGGNASSSIKHLLNTAKNDLVGRLNENNRMLWDNAIHAAKNAMSSEKDEKKAVLKILKTHLNRAVKEEGASSEHNVILCGNLFHTLSD
;
A
#
# COMPACT_ATOMS: atom_id res chain seq x y z
N MET A 1 -12.78 3.18 18.72
CA MET A 1 -13.23 1.77 18.62
C MET A 1 -11.98 0.90 18.45
N GLU A 2 -11.91 -0.26 19.10
CA GLU A 2 -10.83 -1.22 18.84
C GLU A 2 -11.13 -1.98 17.55
N LEU A 3 -10.19 -1.99 16.60
CA LEU A 3 -10.30 -2.75 15.34
C LEU A 3 -9.93 -4.21 15.55
N ILE A 4 -8.75 -4.43 16.10
CA ILE A 4 -8.27 -5.69 16.70
C ILE A 4 -7.41 -5.32 17.90
N LYS A 5 -7.12 -6.27 18.77
CA LYS A 5 -6.32 -6.02 19.96
C LYS A 5 -4.97 -5.36 19.61
N GLY A 6 -4.72 -4.21 20.19
CA GLY A 6 -3.53 -3.41 19.96
C GLY A 6 -3.64 -2.38 18.82
N ILE A 7 -4.77 -2.35 18.09
CA ILE A 7 -5.07 -1.33 17.08
C ILE A 7 -6.40 -0.67 17.40
N SER A 8 -6.38 0.60 17.74
CA SER A 8 -7.59 1.42 17.83
C SER A 8 -7.81 2.22 16.55
N LYS A 9 -9.09 2.45 16.23
CA LYS A 9 -9.56 3.19 15.06
C LYS A 9 -10.49 4.31 15.49
N GLU A 10 -10.24 5.50 14.97
CA GLU A 10 -11.11 6.67 15.08
C GLU A 10 -11.35 7.25 13.69
N THR A 11 -12.61 7.55 13.36
CA THR A 11 -12.99 8.13 12.06
C THR A 11 -13.74 9.42 12.29
N GLN A 12 -13.32 10.47 11.59
CA GLN A 12 -13.99 11.77 11.57
C GLN A 12 -14.08 12.28 10.12
N GLY A 13 -15.28 12.31 9.56
CA GLY A 13 -15.50 12.64 8.16
C GLY A 13 -14.77 11.64 7.24
N ASN A 14 -13.91 12.13 6.38
CA ASN A 14 -13.10 11.35 5.45
C ASN A 14 -11.68 11.04 5.99
N CYS A 15 -11.44 11.25 7.27
CA CYS A 15 -10.16 10.97 7.91
C CYS A 15 -10.32 9.82 8.90
N THR A 16 -9.45 8.82 8.80
CA THR A 16 -9.36 7.70 9.74
C THR A 16 -7.97 7.67 10.36
N LEU A 17 -7.93 7.60 11.68
CA LEU A 17 -6.71 7.43 12.47
C LEU A 17 -6.65 6.01 13.03
N TYR A 18 -5.56 5.32 12.77
CA TYR A 18 -5.21 4.06 13.41
C TYR A 18 -4.08 4.32 14.40
N HIS A 19 -4.28 3.90 15.64
CA HIS A 19 -3.27 3.99 16.69
C HIS A 19 -2.85 2.57 17.09
N ILE A 20 -1.61 2.21 16.80
CA ILE A 20 -1.03 0.91 17.08
C ILE A 20 -0.13 1.05 18.31
N THR A 21 -0.54 0.47 19.43
CA THR A 21 0.14 0.60 20.71
C THR A 21 1.09 -0.55 21.02
N SER A 22 0.84 -1.71 20.43
CA SER A 22 1.66 -2.90 20.66
C SER A 22 1.48 -3.91 19.53
N LEU A 23 2.53 -4.69 19.26
CA LEU A 23 2.50 -5.77 18.28
C LEU A 23 1.96 -7.05 18.96
N THR A 24 0.65 -7.18 19.04
CA THR A 24 -0.03 -8.31 19.69
C THR A 24 0.04 -9.59 18.87
N ASP A 25 -0.33 -10.72 19.48
CA ASP A 25 -0.38 -11.99 18.76
C ASP A 25 -1.48 -12.03 17.70
N GLU A 26 -2.55 -11.25 17.86
CA GLU A 26 -3.58 -11.06 16.85
C GLU A 26 -3.02 -10.35 15.61
N ILE A 27 -2.30 -9.24 15.77
CA ILE A 27 -1.62 -8.55 14.66
C ILE A 27 -0.63 -9.48 13.96
N LYS A 28 0.14 -10.26 14.74
CA LYS A 28 1.07 -11.24 14.18
C LYS A 28 0.36 -12.36 13.42
N ALA A 29 -0.83 -12.78 13.88
CA ALA A 29 -1.64 -13.77 13.19
C ALA A 29 -2.15 -13.25 11.84
N GLU A 30 -2.66 -12.01 11.79
CA GLU A 30 -3.07 -11.40 10.54
C GLU A 30 -1.89 -11.18 9.57
N LEU A 31 -0.72 -10.78 10.09
CA LEU A 31 0.48 -10.70 9.27
C LEU A 31 0.88 -12.08 8.71
N ARG A 32 0.80 -13.17 9.50
CA ARG A 32 1.06 -14.53 9.00
C ARG A 32 0.07 -14.92 7.92
N ARG A 33 -1.20 -14.56 8.09
CA ARG A 33 -2.27 -14.86 7.14
C ARG A 33 -2.07 -14.16 5.81
N PHE A 34 -1.66 -12.88 5.82
CA PHE A 34 -1.69 -12.04 4.64
C PHE A 34 -0.33 -11.76 4.00
N LEU A 35 0.80 -12.06 4.67
CA LEU A 35 2.13 -11.64 4.17
C LEU A 35 2.43 -12.15 2.76
N ALA A 36 2.14 -13.42 2.47
CA ALA A 36 2.38 -13.99 1.15
C ALA A 36 1.49 -13.32 0.09
N VAL A 37 0.20 -13.13 0.38
CA VAL A 37 -0.74 -12.44 -0.51
C VAL A 37 -0.33 -10.98 -0.75
N ILE A 38 0.16 -10.31 0.28
CA ILE A 38 0.67 -8.92 0.16
C ILE A 38 1.90 -8.88 -0.75
N CYS A 39 2.79 -9.85 -0.65
CA CYS A 39 4.05 -9.85 -1.40
C CYS A 39 3.94 -10.38 -2.83
N TYR A 40 3.11 -11.40 -3.06
CA TYR A 40 3.07 -12.14 -4.33
C TYR A 40 1.71 -12.11 -5.03
N GLY A 41 0.63 -11.74 -4.33
CA GLY A 41 -0.73 -11.79 -4.84
C GLY A 41 -1.46 -13.08 -4.48
N GLU A 42 -2.73 -13.16 -4.90
CA GLU A 42 -3.64 -14.23 -4.48
C GLU A 42 -3.30 -15.59 -5.09
N GLU A 43 -2.94 -15.63 -6.38
CA GLU A 43 -2.66 -16.89 -7.10
C GLU A 43 -1.43 -17.59 -6.53
N ASP A 44 -0.30 -16.89 -6.47
CA ASP A 44 0.95 -17.46 -5.96
C ASP A 44 0.84 -17.83 -4.48
N ALA A 45 0.26 -16.97 -3.67
CA ALA A 45 0.08 -17.24 -2.24
C ALA A 45 -0.82 -18.45 -1.95
N SER A 46 -1.73 -18.80 -2.86
CA SER A 46 -2.63 -19.97 -2.75
C SER A 46 -2.15 -21.22 -3.48
N SER A 47 -1.03 -21.15 -4.21
CA SER A 47 -0.51 -22.26 -5.03
C SER A 47 -0.11 -23.48 -4.22
N GLY A 48 0.18 -23.31 -2.92
CA GLY A 48 0.71 -24.36 -2.05
C GLY A 48 2.20 -24.63 -2.22
N GLU A 49 2.89 -23.84 -3.05
CA GLU A 49 4.34 -23.96 -3.22
C GLU A 49 5.10 -23.42 -2.01
N ASP A 50 6.16 -24.11 -1.59
CA ASP A 50 6.99 -23.71 -0.46
C ASP A 50 7.61 -22.33 -0.63
N ALA A 51 7.88 -21.91 -1.88
CA ALA A 51 8.42 -20.59 -2.20
C ALA A 51 7.56 -19.46 -1.64
N TYR A 52 6.24 -19.61 -1.67
CA TYR A 52 5.26 -18.63 -1.23
C TYR A 52 4.74 -18.87 0.20
N SER A 53 5.33 -19.84 0.93
CA SER A 53 4.98 -20.03 2.33
C SER A 53 5.32 -18.81 3.18
N TYR A 54 4.57 -18.58 4.26
CA TYR A 54 4.84 -17.46 5.20
C TYR A 54 6.32 -17.40 5.63
N LYS A 55 6.93 -18.55 5.92
CA LYS A 55 8.31 -18.63 6.38
C LYS A 55 9.30 -18.11 5.34
N ASN A 56 9.15 -18.54 4.09
CA ASN A 56 10.04 -18.13 3.01
C ASN A 56 9.76 -16.68 2.58
N THR A 57 8.51 -16.28 2.53
CA THR A 57 8.12 -14.88 2.28
C THR A 57 8.70 -13.93 3.33
N LEU A 58 8.59 -14.27 4.62
CA LEU A 58 9.16 -13.46 5.69
C LEU A 58 10.69 -13.36 5.58
N LYS A 59 11.35 -14.48 5.26
CA LYS A 59 12.80 -14.50 5.04
C LYS A 59 13.21 -13.55 3.92
N GLU A 60 12.55 -13.62 2.76
CA GLU A 60 12.82 -12.73 1.64
C GLU A 60 12.53 -11.26 1.99
N PHE A 61 11.43 -10.99 2.66
CA PHE A 61 11.09 -9.64 3.12
C PHE A 61 12.18 -9.06 4.03
N LEU A 62 12.67 -9.84 5.00
CA LEU A 62 13.74 -9.43 5.92
C LEU A 62 15.06 -9.21 5.20
N LEU A 63 15.42 -10.07 4.24
CA LEU A 63 16.62 -9.89 3.40
C LEU A 63 16.55 -8.58 2.63
N ARG A 64 15.41 -8.25 2.03
CA ARG A 64 15.18 -6.98 1.35
C ARG A 64 15.32 -5.78 2.29
N CYS A 65 14.76 -5.86 3.49
CA CYS A 65 14.95 -4.81 4.50
C CYS A 65 16.44 -4.63 4.87
N GLN A 66 17.20 -5.73 4.98
CA GLN A 66 18.64 -5.68 5.28
C GLN A 66 19.46 -5.08 4.13
N GLU A 67 19.23 -5.47 2.89
CA GLU A 67 19.89 -4.90 1.70
C GLU A 67 19.68 -3.38 1.62
N GLN A 68 18.51 -2.90 1.98
CA GLN A 68 18.20 -1.47 2.01
C GLN A 68 18.87 -0.73 3.18
N SER A 69 19.18 -1.43 4.29
CA SER A 69 19.84 -0.83 5.44
C SER A 69 21.32 -0.52 5.19
N THR A 70 21.99 -1.29 4.35
CA THR A 70 23.42 -1.11 4.01
C THR A 70 23.67 0.06 3.05
N THR A 71 22.66 0.53 2.32
CA THR A 71 22.77 1.53 1.26
C THR A 71 22.32 2.95 1.62
N LYS A 72 22.19 3.34 2.87
CA LYS A 72 21.89 4.72 3.29
C LYS A 72 20.44 5.09 3.59
N SER A 73 19.72 4.49 4.42
CA SER A 73 18.86 5.26 5.33
C SER A 73 17.78 4.42 6.01
N SER A 74 17.65 4.58 7.30
CA SER A 74 16.51 4.12 8.12
C SER A 74 15.14 4.52 7.51
N ASN A 75 15.11 5.55 6.67
CA ASN A 75 13.88 6.03 6.01
C ASN A 75 13.32 5.04 4.98
N ARG A 76 14.17 4.24 4.30
CA ARG A 76 13.67 3.23 3.35
C ARG A 76 12.97 2.09 4.07
N ILE A 77 13.55 1.60 5.17
CA ILE A 77 12.91 0.56 5.98
C ILE A 77 11.56 1.04 6.51
N LYS A 78 11.48 2.30 6.99
CA LYS A 78 10.21 2.91 7.42
C LYS A 78 9.22 3.00 6.29
N GLY A 79 9.66 3.32 5.06
CA GLY A 79 8.82 3.28 3.86
C GLY A 79 8.21 1.90 3.66
N PHE A 80 9.04 0.86 3.58
CA PHE A 80 8.57 -0.52 3.43
C PHE A 80 7.64 -0.98 4.54
N MET A 81 8.01 -0.71 5.79
CA MET A 81 7.16 -1.07 6.93
C MET A 81 5.83 -0.33 6.91
N GLY A 82 5.84 0.93 6.48
CA GLY A 82 4.61 1.72 6.35
C GLY A 82 3.68 1.19 5.26
N GLU A 83 4.21 0.86 4.09
CA GLU A 83 3.42 0.24 3.02
C GLU A 83 2.84 -1.11 3.46
N LEU A 84 3.67 -1.99 4.05
CA LEU A 84 3.20 -3.27 4.60
C LEU A 84 2.08 -3.07 5.62
N LEU A 85 2.23 -2.09 6.50
CA LEU A 85 1.25 -1.78 7.53
C LEU A 85 -0.08 -1.32 6.93
N ILE A 86 -0.06 -0.44 5.93
CA ILE A 86 -1.28 0.01 5.25
C ILE A 86 -1.94 -1.16 4.49
N HIS A 87 -1.19 -1.99 3.80
CA HIS A 87 -1.73 -3.21 3.19
C HIS A 87 -2.43 -4.12 4.21
N LEU A 88 -1.79 -4.32 5.37
CA LEU A 88 -2.35 -5.14 6.44
C LEU A 88 -3.64 -4.53 7.00
N LEU A 89 -3.66 -3.23 7.28
CA LEU A 89 -4.83 -2.52 7.79
C LEU A 89 -6.00 -2.57 6.80
N LEU A 90 -5.76 -2.34 5.51
CA LEU A 90 -6.79 -2.43 4.47
C LEU A 90 -7.39 -3.84 4.38
N ARG A 91 -6.59 -4.89 4.60
CA ARG A 91 -7.08 -6.28 4.61
C ARG A 91 -7.83 -6.64 5.88
N ILE A 92 -7.46 -6.09 7.03
CA ILE A 92 -8.19 -6.28 8.29
C ILE A 92 -9.54 -5.56 8.24
N GLU A 93 -9.59 -4.38 7.64
CA GLU A 93 -10.83 -3.61 7.42
C GLU A 93 -11.79 -4.27 6.44
N ASP A 94 -11.25 -4.97 5.43
CA ASP A 94 -12.00 -5.68 4.37
C ASP A 94 -13.05 -4.80 3.65
N THR A 95 -12.82 -3.48 3.61
CA THR A 95 -13.71 -2.52 2.95
C THR A 95 -13.44 -2.44 1.46
N PHE A 96 -12.18 -2.63 1.06
CA PHE A 96 -11.70 -2.54 -0.30
C PHE A 96 -11.01 -3.83 -0.74
N GLN A 97 -11.18 -4.19 -1.99
CA GLN A 97 -10.35 -5.21 -2.61
C GLN A 97 -9.01 -4.63 -3.04
N ILE A 98 -7.91 -5.16 -2.50
CA ILE A 98 -6.56 -4.72 -2.88
C ILE A 98 -6.22 -5.35 -4.23
N THR A 99 -5.83 -4.51 -5.19
CA THR A 99 -5.57 -4.91 -6.58
C THR A 99 -4.08 -4.85 -6.96
N SER A 100 -3.20 -4.56 -6.00
CA SER A 100 -1.76 -4.50 -6.21
C SER A 100 -1.01 -5.26 -5.10
N ALA A 101 0.05 -5.96 -5.46
CA ALA A 101 0.98 -6.50 -4.47
C ALA A 101 1.87 -5.38 -3.92
N CYS A 102 2.17 -5.41 -2.62
CA CYS A 102 3.02 -4.41 -1.97
C CYS A 102 4.46 -4.47 -2.49
N PHE A 103 5.00 -5.67 -2.54
CA PHE A 103 6.36 -5.91 -2.98
C PHE A 103 6.33 -6.99 -4.06
N ASN A 104 6.69 -6.62 -5.30
CA ASN A 104 7.11 -7.66 -6.21
C ASN A 104 8.52 -8.08 -5.78
N LEU A 105 8.61 -9.09 -4.93
CA LEU A 105 9.89 -9.59 -4.44
C LEU A 105 10.76 -10.15 -5.57
N GLU A 106 10.18 -10.49 -6.72
CA GLU A 106 10.88 -10.99 -7.90
C GLU A 106 11.56 -9.87 -8.71
N GLU A 107 10.98 -8.66 -8.72
CA GLU A 107 11.58 -7.53 -9.42
C GLU A 107 12.58 -6.79 -8.53
N ARG A 108 13.88 -6.87 -8.84
CA ARG A 108 14.93 -6.11 -8.17
C ARG A 108 14.88 -4.59 -8.44
N SER A 109 13.92 -4.12 -9.24
CA SER A 109 13.76 -2.71 -9.57
C SER A 109 12.75 -2.03 -8.65
N PHE A 110 13.02 -0.77 -8.27
CA PHE A 110 12.02 0.09 -7.63
C PHE A 110 10.88 0.33 -8.63
N LYS A 111 9.70 -0.21 -8.36
CA LYS A 111 8.53 0.09 -9.18
C LYS A 111 8.25 1.59 -9.16
N LYS A 112 8.29 2.20 -10.31
CA LYS A 112 7.73 3.53 -10.54
C LYS A 112 6.23 3.39 -10.76
N GLY A 113 5.51 2.93 -9.73
CA GLY A 113 4.07 2.70 -9.75
C GLY A 113 3.37 3.48 -8.62
N PHE A 114 2.09 3.23 -8.46
CA PHE A 114 1.34 3.62 -7.26
C PHE A 114 1.71 2.70 -6.10
N ASP A 115 1.66 3.21 -4.87
CA ASP A 115 2.00 2.40 -3.70
C ASP A 115 0.98 1.28 -3.52
N ILE A 116 -0.32 1.62 -3.48
CA ILE A 116 -1.40 0.63 -3.39
C ILE A 116 -2.55 1.09 -4.30
N ILE A 117 -3.19 0.13 -4.96
CA ILE A 117 -4.43 0.36 -5.68
C ILE A 117 -5.50 -0.52 -5.05
N VAL A 118 -6.63 0.06 -4.73
CA VAL A 118 -7.77 -0.65 -4.17
C VAL A 118 -9.02 -0.43 -5.01
N PHE A 119 -9.92 -1.38 -4.98
CA PHE A 119 -11.17 -1.36 -5.71
C PHE A 119 -12.35 -1.45 -4.73
N ASP A 120 -13.27 -0.52 -4.88
CA ASP A 120 -14.54 -0.50 -4.19
C ASP A 120 -15.55 -1.30 -5.02
N ASN A 121 -15.91 -2.49 -4.53
CA ASN A 121 -16.82 -3.39 -5.24
C ASN A 121 -18.26 -2.86 -5.23
N GLU A 122 -18.66 -2.09 -4.22
CA GLU A 122 -20.02 -1.57 -4.10
C GLU A 122 -20.28 -0.45 -5.11
N ASN A 123 -19.31 0.46 -5.27
CA ASN A 123 -19.43 1.62 -6.15
C ASN A 123 -18.77 1.38 -7.53
N ASN A 124 -18.08 0.25 -7.71
CA ASN A 124 -17.31 -0.06 -8.92
C ASN A 124 -16.28 1.02 -9.25
N GLU A 125 -15.58 1.51 -8.23
CA GLU A 125 -14.61 2.59 -8.28
C GLU A 125 -13.21 2.13 -7.91
N LEU A 126 -12.21 2.72 -8.59
CA LEU A 126 -10.80 2.49 -8.29
C LEU A 126 -10.25 3.65 -7.47
N TRP A 127 -9.51 3.33 -6.42
CA TRP A 127 -8.86 4.29 -5.54
C TRP A 127 -7.35 4.09 -5.55
N ILE A 128 -6.62 5.19 -5.66
CA ILE A 128 -5.16 5.21 -5.66
C ILE A 128 -4.69 5.62 -4.28
N THR A 129 -3.87 4.78 -3.66
CA THR A 129 -3.33 5.06 -2.33
C THR A 129 -1.87 5.46 -2.43
N GLU A 130 -1.52 6.54 -1.78
CA GLU A 130 -0.13 7.02 -1.63
C GLU A 130 0.25 7.01 -0.15
N VAL A 131 1.37 6.38 0.16
CA VAL A 131 1.84 6.14 1.52
C VAL A 131 3.13 6.91 1.78
N LYS A 132 3.16 7.71 2.83
CA LYS A 132 4.41 8.33 3.33
C LYS A 132 4.65 7.94 4.78
N SER A 133 5.89 7.60 5.07
CA SER A 133 6.30 7.14 6.39
C SER A 133 7.44 7.99 6.94
N GLY A 134 7.42 8.23 8.24
CA GLY A 134 8.43 9.02 8.90
C GLY A 134 8.44 8.88 10.41
N GLU A 135 9.32 9.62 11.05
CA GLU A 135 9.41 9.73 12.52
C GLU A 135 8.93 11.10 12.99
N LYS A 136 8.45 11.14 14.22
CA LYS A 136 8.21 12.40 14.91
C LYS A 136 9.55 13.16 15.05
N LYS A 137 9.61 14.38 14.55
CA LYS A 137 10.79 15.22 14.72
C LYS A 137 11.01 15.51 16.20
N LYS A 138 12.27 15.47 16.65
CA LYS A 138 12.64 15.82 18.03
C LYS A 138 12.13 17.24 18.34
N GLY A 139 11.38 17.39 19.42
CA GLY A 139 10.75 18.67 19.80
C GLY A 139 9.51 19.07 18.99
N GLY A 140 9.12 18.29 17.97
CA GLY A 140 7.89 18.49 17.20
C GLY A 140 6.69 17.75 17.82
N ASN A 141 5.48 18.03 17.31
CA ASN A 141 4.30 17.28 17.69
C ASN A 141 3.87 16.29 16.58
N ALA A 142 3.12 15.26 16.98
CA ALA A 142 2.65 14.23 16.06
C ALA A 142 1.76 14.79 14.95
N SER A 143 0.85 15.71 15.28
CA SER A 143 -0.08 16.30 14.31
C SER A 143 0.63 17.06 13.19
N SER A 144 1.66 17.85 13.51
CA SER A 144 2.44 18.56 12.48
C SER A 144 3.25 17.59 11.60
N SER A 145 3.76 16.52 12.19
CA SER A 145 4.51 15.49 11.46
C SER A 145 3.61 14.71 10.50
N ILE A 146 2.43 14.27 10.95
CA ILE A 146 1.43 13.61 10.08
C ILE A 146 0.96 14.55 8.98
N LYS A 147 0.64 15.81 9.30
CA LYS A 147 0.25 16.79 8.28
C LYS A 147 1.32 16.98 7.21
N HIS A 148 2.59 16.98 7.60
CA HIS A 148 3.70 17.05 6.64
C HIS A 148 3.75 15.80 5.73
N LEU A 149 3.60 14.60 6.30
CA LEU A 149 3.58 13.35 5.52
C LEU A 149 2.41 13.32 4.53
N LEU A 150 1.21 13.69 4.96
CA LEU A 150 0.02 13.76 4.09
C LEU A 150 0.17 14.80 2.97
N ASN A 151 0.74 15.98 3.26
CA ASN A 151 1.01 16.98 2.23
C ASN A 151 2.06 16.49 1.24
N THR A 152 3.08 15.78 1.69
CA THR A 152 4.08 15.17 0.80
C THR A 152 3.44 14.12 -0.08
N ALA A 153 2.61 13.22 0.48
CA ALA A 153 1.86 12.23 -0.28
C ALA A 153 0.98 12.87 -1.36
N LYS A 154 0.22 13.91 -0.97
CA LYS A 154 -0.63 14.67 -1.90
C LYS A 154 0.17 15.25 -3.06
N ASN A 155 1.26 15.98 -2.76
CA ASN A 155 2.03 16.68 -3.80
C ASN A 155 2.70 15.70 -4.76
N ASP A 156 3.27 14.60 -4.23
CA ASP A 156 3.91 13.57 -5.04
C ASP A 156 2.89 12.87 -5.96
N LEU A 157 1.71 12.53 -5.43
CA LEU A 157 0.67 11.86 -6.22
C LEU A 157 0.09 12.79 -7.29
N VAL A 158 -0.24 14.05 -6.94
CA VAL A 158 -0.73 15.05 -7.89
C VAL A 158 0.28 15.29 -9.02
N GLY A 159 1.57 15.42 -8.67
CA GLY A 159 2.63 15.58 -9.67
C GLY A 159 2.64 14.40 -10.66
N ARG A 160 2.70 13.18 -10.15
CA ARG A 160 2.73 11.96 -10.98
C ARG A 160 1.48 11.77 -11.85
N LEU A 161 0.30 12.06 -11.33
CA LEU A 161 -0.96 11.92 -12.09
C LEU A 161 -1.08 12.96 -13.21
N ASN A 162 -0.61 14.20 -12.98
CA ASN A 162 -0.64 15.26 -13.99
C ASN A 162 0.47 15.14 -15.05
N GLU A 163 1.51 14.34 -14.81
CA GLU A 163 2.56 14.07 -15.81
C GLU A 163 2.08 13.20 -16.97
N ASN A 164 0.87 12.64 -16.93
CA ASN A 164 0.34 11.72 -17.93
C ASN A 164 1.30 10.57 -18.27
N ASN A 165 2.01 10.07 -17.25
CA ASN A 165 3.05 9.06 -17.43
C ASN A 165 2.42 7.69 -17.72
N ARG A 166 2.49 7.25 -18.99
CA ARG A 166 2.02 5.96 -19.46
C ARG A 166 2.52 4.79 -18.61
N MET A 167 3.81 4.79 -18.24
CA MET A 167 4.41 3.66 -17.50
C MET A 167 3.78 3.45 -16.12
N LEU A 168 3.24 4.51 -15.52
CA LEU A 168 2.55 4.44 -14.24
C LEU A 168 1.32 3.52 -14.31
N TRP A 169 0.53 3.70 -15.38
CA TRP A 169 -0.68 2.90 -15.64
C TRP A 169 -0.38 1.50 -16.17
N ASP A 170 0.65 1.35 -17.02
CA ASP A 170 1.11 0.02 -17.45
C ASP A 170 1.56 -0.82 -16.24
N ASN A 171 2.32 -0.23 -15.31
CA ASN A 171 2.72 -0.92 -14.07
C ASN A 171 1.52 -1.28 -13.19
N ALA A 172 0.52 -0.40 -13.08
CA ALA A 172 -0.72 -0.68 -12.36
C ALA A 172 -1.49 -1.86 -12.97
N ILE A 173 -1.56 -1.94 -14.30
CA ILE A 173 -2.19 -3.06 -15.02
C ILE A 173 -1.45 -4.37 -14.76
N HIS A 174 -0.11 -4.35 -14.81
CA HIS A 174 0.70 -5.53 -14.50
C HIS A 174 0.54 -5.96 -13.05
N ALA A 175 0.56 -5.01 -12.10
CA ALA A 175 0.33 -5.29 -10.70
C ALA A 175 -1.04 -5.95 -10.45
N ALA A 176 -2.11 -5.42 -11.05
CA ALA A 176 -3.45 -5.99 -10.90
C ALA A 176 -3.58 -7.40 -11.52
N LYS A 177 -2.91 -7.65 -12.64
CA LYS A 177 -2.88 -9.00 -13.25
C LYS A 177 -2.26 -10.04 -12.33
N ASN A 178 -1.20 -9.67 -11.60
CA ASN A 178 -0.47 -10.58 -10.72
C ASN A 178 -1.11 -10.69 -9.32
N ALA A 179 -1.68 -9.59 -8.80
CA ALA A 179 -2.21 -9.56 -7.45
C ALA A 179 -3.58 -10.21 -7.29
N MET A 180 -4.41 -10.18 -8.35
CA MET A 180 -5.79 -10.66 -8.31
C MET A 180 -5.92 -12.03 -8.97
N SER A 181 -6.74 -12.92 -8.38
CA SER A 181 -7.06 -14.21 -8.98
C SER A 181 -7.74 -14.04 -10.35
N SER A 182 -7.36 -14.89 -11.31
CA SER A 182 -7.91 -14.89 -12.68
C SER A 182 -9.39 -15.24 -12.75
N GLU A 183 -9.93 -15.92 -11.75
CA GLU A 183 -11.31 -16.37 -11.69
C GLU A 183 -12.31 -15.27 -11.29
N LYS A 184 -11.82 -14.13 -10.80
CA LYS A 184 -12.68 -13.05 -10.29
C LYS A 184 -13.13 -12.10 -11.38
N ASP A 185 -14.43 -11.82 -11.44
CA ASP A 185 -15.00 -10.84 -12.38
C ASP A 185 -14.53 -9.41 -12.05
N GLU A 186 -14.26 -9.11 -10.81
CA GLU A 186 -13.67 -7.85 -10.34
C GLU A 186 -12.34 -7.55 -11.04
N LYS A 187 -11.50 -8.56 -11.30
CA LYS A 187 -10.25 -8.39 -12.05
C LYS A 187 -10.50 -7.79 -13.44
N LYS A 188 -11.56 -8.25 -14.12
CA LYS A 188 -11.93 -7.71 -15.45
C LYS A 188 -12.36 -6.24 -15.36
N ALA A 189 -13.15 -5.89 -14.33
CA ALA A 189 -13.60 -4.52 -14.09
C ALA A 189 -12.40 -3.60 -13.81
N VAL A 190 -11.53 -3.99 -12.89
CA VAL A 190 -10.29 -3.25 -12.55
C VAL A 190 -9.42 -3.04 -13.77
N LEU A 191 -9.13 -4.09 -14.54
CA LEU A 191 -8.30 -3.99 -15.74
C LEU A 191 -8.92 -3.09 -16.82
N LYS A 192 -10.25 -3.07 -16.94
CA LYS A 192 -10.95 -2.16 -17.83
C LYS A 192 -10.77 -0.70 -17.44
N ILE A 193 -10.93 -0.39 -16.15
CA ILE A 193 -10.74 0.98 -15.62
C ILE A 193 -9.28 1.42 -15.82
N LEU A 194 -8.31 0.59 -15.42
CA LEU A 194 -6.89 0.91 -15.57
C LEU A 194 -6.48 1.15 -17.03
N LYS A 195 -7.01 0.34 -17.98
CA LYS A 195 -6.78 0.56 -19.42
C LYS A 195 -7.40 1.87 -19.91
N THR A 196 -8.54 2.28 -19.36
CA THR A 196 -9.14 3.58 -19.69
C THR A 196 -8.23 4.72 -19.26
N HIS A 197 -7.70 4.67 -18.06
CA HIS A 197 -6.73 5.67 -17.57
C HIS A 197 -5.43 5.65 -18.38
N LEU A 198 -4.90 4.48 -18.74
CA LEU A 198 -3.76 4.36 -19.64
C LEU A 198 -3.99 5.08 -20.97
N ASN A 199 -5.14 4.83 -21.60
CA ASN A 199 -5.49 5.44 -22.88
C ASN A 199 -5.60 6.98 -22.76
N ARG A 200 -6.13 7.49 -21.66
CA ARG A 200 -6.20 8.94 -21.38
C ARG A 200 -4.81 9.53 -21.17
N ALA A 201 -3.94 8.84 -20.40
CA ALA A 201 -2.57 9.28 -20.22
C ALA A 201 -1.78 9.35 -21.54
N VAL A 202 -2.00 8.38 -22.44
CA VAL A 202 -1.38 8.40 -23.78
C VAL A 202 -1.85 9.58 -24.63
N LYS A 203 -3.09 10.05 -24.40
CA LYS A 203 -3.65 11.23 -25.10
C LYS A 203 -3.38 12.55 -24.37
N GLU A 204 -2.67 12.51 -23.24
CA GLU A 204 -2.43 13.66 -22.37
C GLU A 204 -3.72 14.30 -21.83
N GLU A 205 -4.78 13.49 -21.66
CA GLU A 205 -6.11 13.92 -21.20
C GLU A 205 -6.36 13.63 -19.71
N GLY A 206 -5.39 13.05 -19.00
CA GLY A 206 -5.53 12.71 -17.58
C GLY A 206 -5.31 13.91 -16.67
N ALA A 207 -6.13 14.05 -15.64
CA ALA A 207 -5.97 15.04 -14.59
C ALA A 207 -6.09 14.41 -13.20
N SER A 208 -5.31 14.88 -12.23
CA SER A 208 -5.31 14.35 -10.86
C SER A 208 -6.67 14.48 -10.16
N SER A 209 -7.47 15.48 -10.55
CA SER A 209 -8.81 15.72 -10.00
C SER A 209 -9.88 14.68 -10.39
N GLU A 210 -9.54 13.78 -11.30
CA GLU A 210 -10.47 12.75 -11.81
C GLU A 210 -10.30 11.39 -11.12
N HIS A 211 -9.42 11.31 -10.15
CA HIS A 211 -9.09 10.07 -9.46
C HIS A 211 -9.53 10.12 -7.99
N ASN A 212 -10.11 9.02 -7.54
CA ASN A 212 -10.32 8.80 -6.11
C ASN A 212 -8.98 8.45 -5.48
N VAL A 213 -8.66 9.10 -4.35
CA VAL A 213 -7.35 8.94 -3.71
C VAL A 213 -7.47 8.71 -2.21
N ILE A 214 -6.58 7.89 -1.67
CA ILE A 214 -6.36 7.69 -0.25
C ILE A 214 -4.93 8.13 0.06
N LEU A 215 -4.78 9.13 0.93
CA LEU A 215 -3.48 9.60 1.37
C LEU A 215 -3.17 9.03 2.76
N CYS A 216 -2.05 8.31 2.89
CA CYS A 216 -1.65 7.67 4.14
C CYS A 216 -0.37 8.28 4.69
N GLY A 217 -0.40 8.65 5.97
CA GLY A 217 0.77 9.10 6.72
C GLY A 217 1.05 8.16 7.89
N ASN A 218 2.18 7.45 7.86
CA ASN A 218 2.62 6.58 8.94
C ASN A 218 3.67 7.30 9.79
N LEU A 219 3.37 7.52 11.06
CA LEU A 219 4.29 8.14 11.99
C LEU A 219 4.78 7.10 13.00
N PHE A 220 6.07 6.79 12.92
CA PHE A 220 6.76 5.95 13.89
C PHE A 220 7.32 6.83 15.02
N HIS A 221 6.98 6.51 16.26
CA HIS A 221 7.54 7.19 17.44
C HIS A 221 7.54 6.26 18.65
N THR A 222 8.33 6.58 19.65
CA THR A 222 8.32 5.87 20.93
C THR A 222 7.12 6.31 21.77
N LEU A 223 6.56 5.41 22.58
CA LEU A 223 5.43 5.72 23.46
C LEU A 223 5.77 6.75 24.55
N SER A 224 7.05 7.04 24.75
CA SER A 224 7.54 8.04 25.71
C SER A 224 7.64 9.46 25.14
N ASP A 225 7.35 9.64 23.89
CA ASP A 225 7.36 10.90 23.16
C ASP A 225 5.95 11.50 23.02
#